data_083c04f628cd6328d30a93644e2ed5e8
#
_entry.id   083c04f628cd6328d30a93644e2ed5e8
#
_cell.length_a   1.000
_cell.length_b   1.000
_cell.length_c   1.000
_cell.angle_alpha   90.00
_cell.angle_beta   90.00
_cell.angle_gamma   90.00
#
_symmetry.space_group_name_H-M   'P 1'
#
loop_
_entity.id
_entity.type
_entity.pdbx_description
1 polymer ?
#
loop_
_entity_poly.entity_id
_entity_poly.type
_entity_poly.pdbx_seq_one_letter_code
_entity_poly.pdbx_strand_id
1 'polypeptide(L)'
;MRILSDYAANFAPKKRGMVEKNLTRLRQFDLPANRKAFLKLPERVFRNTGSEHATTPSDALRVMLALAVRLLTVSALRADNLVGLEVNRHLVEHRRGRARVWHIVIPGENTKNGAPFEKALSEDTSRLLDTYLRIYRSQISASPGQWLFPGPTGRRSTVPFSSLITKFVQRETGIIMNVHLFRHLVSKFHGKLHPNDIETVRRILGHKSSATTLRSYTEHRADEAFRRYDETIATLTDEANRLPPKKPHGRRGGDRK
;
A
#
# COMPACT_ATOMS: atom_id res chain seq x y z
N MET A 1 5.38 -12.97 -43.09
CA MET A 1 4.43 -12.43 -42.08
C MET A 1 5.01 -12.32 -40.64
N ARG A 2 5.84 -13.24 -40.13
CA ARG A 2 6.46 -13.15 -38.78
C ARG A 2 7.36 -11.93 -38.57
N ILE A 3 8.17 -11.52 -39.55
CA ILE A 3 9.13 -10.41 -39.44
C ILE A 3 8.42 -9.04 -39.22
N LEU A 4 7.26 -8.81 -39.84
CA LEU A 4 6.49 -7.59 -39.66
C LEU A 4 5.77 -7.53 -38.31
N SER A 5 5.38 -8.68 -37.75
CA SER A 5 4.80 -8.82 -36.43
C SER A 5 5.82 -8.48 -35.33
N ASP A 6 7.06 -8.96 -35.47
CA ASP A 6 8.15 -8.68 -34.51
C ASP A 6 8.62 -7.24 -34.58
N TYR A 7 8.59 -6.64 -35.79
CA TYR A 7 8.90 -5.21 -35.98
C TYR A 7 7.82 -4.32 -35.33
N ALA A 8 6.53 -4.62 -35.51
CA ALA A 8 5.45 -3.90 -34.90
C ALA A 8 5.43 -4.03 -33.37
N ALA A 9 5.80 -5.19 -32.81
CA ALA A 9 5.91 -5.39 -31.37
C ALA A 9 7.02 -4.55 -30.70
N ASN A 10 8.11 -4.28 -31.44
CA ASN A 10 9.20 -3.43 -30.96
C ASN A 10 8.87 -1.93 -30.98
N PHE A 11 7.95 -1.50 -31.84
CA PHE A 11 7.52 -0.10 -31.94
C PHE A 11 6.17 0.18 -31.28
N ALA A 12 5.45 -0.85 -30.81
CA ALA A 12 4.27 -0.63 -29.99
C ALA A 12 4.67 0.16 -28.74
N PRO A 13 4.07 1.30 -28.44
CA PRO A 13 4.38 2.05 -27.23
C PRO A 13 4.18 1.12 -26.05
N LYS A 14 5.28 0.77 -25.34
CA LYS A 14 5.19 0.00 -24.10
C LYS A 14 4.16 0.72 -23.25
N LYS A 15 3.03 0.06 -22.91
CA LYS A 15 1.98 0.64 -22.07
C LYS A 15 2.65 1.16 -20.80
N ARG A 16 2.92 2.46 -20.80
CA ARG A 16 3.61 3.18 -19.72
C ARG A 16 2.52 3.68 -18.78
N GLY A 17 2.12 2.86 -17.81
CA GLY A 17 1.10 3.22 -16.84
C GLY A 17 0.69 2.02 -16.00
N MET A 18 -0.12 2.26 -14.99
CA MET A 18 -0.72 1.19 -14.20
C MET A 18 -1.75 0.46 -15.07
N VAL A 19 -1.70 -0.87 -15.06
CA VAL A 19 -2.68 -1.68 -15.77
C VAL A 19 -4.07 -1.43 -15.17
N GLU A 20 -5.11 -1.28 -16.00
CA GLU A 20 -6.50 -1.02 -15.59
C GLU A 20 -6.96 -1.95 -14.44
N LYS A 21 -6.60 -3.23 -14.51
CA LYS A 21 -6.85 -4.20 -13.44
C LYS A 21 -6.30 -3.77 -12.07
N ASN A 22 -5.17 -3.09 -12.04
CA ASN A 22 -4.56 -2.60 -10.78
C ASN A 22 -5.25 -1.33 -10.29
N LEU A 23 -5.66 -0.43 -11.20
CA LEU A 23 -6.47 0.75 -10.87
C LEU A 23 -7.80 0.32 -10.23
N THR A 24 -8.53 -0.62 -10.86
CA THR A 24 -9.77 -1.18 -10.31
C THR A 24 -9.57 -1.76 -8.91
N ARG A 25 -8.47 -2.49 -8.69
CA ARG A 25 -8.14 -3.02 -7.35
C ARG A 25 -7.86 -1.92 -6.33
N LEU A 26 -7.25 -0.82 -6.73
CA LEU A 26 -6.99 0.30 -5.83
C LEU A 26 -8.25 1.12 -5.53
N ARG A 27 -9.22 1.17 -6.44
CA ARG A 27 -10.54 1.80 -6.20
C ARG A 27 -11.31 1.13 -5.07
N GLN A 28 -11.09 -0.15 -4.76
CA GLN A 28 -11.69 -0.81 -3.59
C GLN A 28 -11.43 -0.05 -2.28
N PHE A 29 -10.29 0.67 -2.19
CA PHE A 29 -9.93 1.47 -1.02
C PHE A 29 -10.60 2.86 -0.98
N ASP A 30 -11.43 3.23 -1.95
CA ASP A 30 -12.24 4.44 -1.90
C ASP A 30 -13.38 4.27 -0.89
N LEU A 31 -13.83 3.04 -0.67
CA LEU A 31 -14.80 2.70 0.37
C LEU A 31 -14.14 2.75 1.76
N PRO A 32 -14.67 3.58 2.70
CA PRO A 32 -14.14 3.68 4.06
C PRO A 32 -14.12 2.35 4.81
N ALA A 33 -15.15 1.51 4.59
CA ALA A 33 -15.25 0.18 5.20
C ALA A 33 -14.08 -0.73 4.80
N ASN A 34 -13.71 -0.74 3.52
CA ASN A 34 -12.59 -1.53 3.01
C ASN A 34 -11.26 -1.04 3.59
N ARG A 35 -11.05 0.29 3.64
CA ARG A 35 -9.85 0.86 4.30
C ARG A 35 -9.75 0.43 5.75
N LYS A 36 -10.86 0.52 6.50
CA LYS A 36 -10.91 0.10 7.90
C LYS A 36 -10.62 -1.39 8.05
N ALA A 37 -11.26 -2.24 7.25
CA ALA A 37 -11.07 -3.70 7.28
C ALA A 37 -9.59 -4.07 7.00
N PHE A 38 -8.97 -3.42 6.00
CA PHE A 38 -7.59 -3.66 5.62
C PHE A 38 -6.59 -3.16 6.66
N LEU A 39 -6.71 -1.91 7.10
CA LEU A 39 -5.76 -1.29 8.03
C LEU A 39 -5.81 -1.95 9.42
N LYS A 40 -6.97 -2.46 9.83
CA LYS A 40 -7.15 -3.15 11.12
C LYS A 40 -6.92 -4.67 11.04
N LEU A 41 -6.67 -5.21 9.84
CA LEU A 41 -6.46 -6.65 9.65
C LEU A 41 -5.32 -7.19 10.53
N PRO A 42 -4.11 -6.60 10.59
CA PRO A 42 -3.03 -7.15 11.40
C PRO A 42 -3.40 -7.23 12.88
N GLU A 43 -3.87 -6.14 13.48
CA GLU A 43 -4.22 -6.11 14.90
C GLU A 43 -5.36 -7.07 15.23
N ARG A 44 -6.37 -7.18 14.33
CA ARG A 44 -7.48 -8.12 14.49
C ARG A 44 -6.99 -9.56 14.55
N VAL A 45 -6.09 -9.94 13.65
CA VAL A 45 -5.54 -11.30 13.60
C VAL A 45 -4.75 -11.60 14.86
N PHE A 46 -3.83 -10.71 15.25
CA PHE A 46 -3.05 -10.90 16.47
C PHE A 46 -3.92 -11.04 17.72
N ARG A 47 -4.96 -10.23 17.85
CA ARG A 47 -5.89 -10.29 18.99
C ARG A 47 -6.70 -11.59 19.01
N ASN A 48 -7.18 -12.03 17.84
CA ASN A 48 -8.06 -13.20 17.76
C ASN A 48 -7.31 -14.54 17.88
N THR A 49 -5.99 -14.54 17.65
CA THR A 49 -5.18 -15.76 17.74
C THR A 49 -4.75 -16.07 19.19
N GLY A 50 -4.88 -15.10 20.11
CA GLY A 50 -4.65 -15.25 21.56
C GLY A 50 -3.20 -15.59 21.91
N SER A 51 -2.70 -15.02 22.98
CA SER A 51 -1.30 -15.24 23.44
C SER A 51 -1.17 -16.39 24.47
N GLU A 52 -2.28 -16.96 24.94
CA GLU A 52 -2.26 -17.81 26.13
C GLU A 52 -2.68 -19.27 25.88
N HIS A 53 -3.17 -19.63 24.70
CA HIS A 53 -3.56 -20.99 24.37
C HIS A 53 -2.60 -21.60 23.36
N ALA A 54 -2.49 -22.95 23.35
CA ALA A 54 -1.66 -23.69 22.42
C ALA A 54 -1.91 -23.23 20.98
N THR A 55 -0.97 -22.46 20.41
CA THR A 55 -1.07 -21.93 19.06
C THR A 55 -0.82 -23.05 18.06
N THR A 56 -1.67 -23.16 17.07
CA THR A 56 -1.49 -24.14 16.00
C THR A 56 -0.52 -23.60 14.93
N PRO A 57 0.13 -24.47 14.12
CA PRO A 57 0.90 -24.02 12.96
C PRO A 57 0.07 -23.17 11.98
N SER A 58 -1.24 -23.40 11.90
CA SER A 58 -2.18 -22.58 11.12
C SER A 58 -2.29 -21.16 11.67
N ASP A 59 -2.36 -21.01 12.99
CA ASP A 59 -2.41 -19.72 13.67
C ASP A 59 -1.10 -18.96 13.49
N ALA A 60 0.02 -19.65 13.66
CA ALA A 60 1.34 -19.07 13.43
C ALA A 60 1.50 -18.55 11.99
N LEU A 61 1.00 -19.31 11.00
CA LEU A 61 0.99 -18.89 9.60
C LEU A 61 0.11 -17.65 9.40
N ARG A 62 -1.09 -17.61 10.00
CA ARG A 62 -1.98 -16.44 9.92
C ARG A 62 -1.35 -15.18 10.52
N VAL A 63 -0.72 -15.31 11.69
CA VAL A 63 0.00 -14.21 12.35
C VAL A 63 1.19 -13.74 11.53
N MET A 64 1.96 -14.67 10.95
CA MET A 64 3.06 -14.35 10.04
C MET A 64 2.58 -13.53 8.83
N LEU A 65 1.47 -13.92 8.21
CA LEU A 65 0.90 -13.21 7.06
C LEU A 65 0.35 -11.84 7.47
N ALA A 66 -0.25 -11.73 8.65
CA ALA A 66 -0.72 -10.46 9.20
C ALA A 66 0.45 -9.48 9.45
N LEU A 67 1.55 -9.97 10.02
CA LEU A 67 2.77 -9.17 10.17
C LEU A 67 3.34 -8.74 8.82
N ALA A 68 3.39 -9.64 7.82
CA ALA A 68 3.84 -9.31 6.47
C ALA A 68 2.99 -8.19 5.84
N VAL A 69 1.66 -8.26 5.99
CA VAL A 69 0.72 -7.20 5.57
C VAL A 69 1.03 -5.89 6.29
N ARG A 70 1.26 -5.93 7.61
CA ARG A 70 1.62 -4.73 8.39
C ARG A 70 2.89 -4.09 7.87
N LEU A 71 3.96 -4.88 7.73
CA LEU A 71 5.26 -4.37 7.26
C LEU A 71 5.15 -3.81 5.83
N LEU A 72 4.49 -4.50 4.91
CA LEU A 72 4.27 -3.97 3.55
C LEU A 72 3.50 -2.65 3.56
N THR A 73 2.49 -2.52 4.42
CA THR A 73 1.66 -1.31 4.51
C THR A 73 2.46 -0.11 5.03
N VAL A 74 3.28 -0.31 6.07
CA VAL A 74 3.99 0.81 6.72
C VAL A 74 5.34 1.14 6.09
N SER A 75 5.96 0.20 5.35
CA SER A 75 7.31 0.36 4.81
C SER A 75 7.37 0.32 3.28
N ALA A 76 6.31 -0.08 2.60
CA ALA A 76 6.27 -0.24 1.14
C ALA A 76 7.43 -1.09 0.57
N LEU A 77 7.94 -2.06 1.33
CA LEU A 77 9.01 -2.94 0.90
C LEU A 77 8.66 -3.67 -0.41
N ARG A 78 9.66 -3.90 -1.24
CA ARG A 78 9.52 -4.84 -2.36
C ARG A 78 9.38 -6.27 -1.83
N ALA A 79 8.69 -7.13 -2.57
CA ALA A 79 8.45 -8.51 -2.15
C ALA A 79 9.75 -9.27 -1.86
N ASP A 80 10.78 -9.08 -2.68
CA ASP A 80 12.09 -9.72 -2.48
C ASP A 80 12.78 -9.23 -1.20
N ASN A 81 12.69 -7.93 -0.90
CA ASN A 81 13.23 -7.38 0.33
C ASN A 81 12.47 -7.92 1.55
N LEU A 82 11.14 -8.04 1.47
CA LEU A 82 10.34 -8.60 2.55
C LEU A 82 10.75 -10.04 2.89
N VAL A 83 10.83 -10.92 1.87
CA VAL A 83 11.21 -12.33 2.10
C VAL A 83 12.69 -12.50 2.45
N GLY A 84 13.52 -11.51 2.13
CA GLY A 84 14.94 -11.46 2.45
C GLY A 84 15.25 -10.85 3.81
N LEU A 85 14.26 -10.47 4.63
CA LEU A 85 14.51 -9.95 5.97
C LEU A 85 15.08 -11.03 6.88
N GLU A 86 16.23 -10.72 7.48
CA GLU A 86 16.93 -11.53 8.47
C GLU A 86 16.82 -10.86 9.85
N VAL A 87 16.50 -11.65 10.88
CA VAL A 87 16.22 -11.12 12.22
C VAL A 87 17.44 -10.39 12.79
N ASN A 88 18.62 -11.03 12.74
CA ASN A 88 19.83 -10.50 13.37
C ASN A 88 20.62 -9.51 12.49
N ARG A 89 20.23 -9.34 11.22
CA ARG A 89 20.96 -8.49 10.27
C ARG A 89 20.17 -7.24 9.88
N HIS A 90 18.86 -7.40 9.67
CA HIS A 90 18.03 -6.34 9.12
C HIS A 90 17.07 -5.74 10.15
N LEU A 91 16.95 -6.35 11.34
CA LEU A 91 16.12 -5.84 12.42
C LEU A 91 17.04 -5.36 13.56
N VAL A 92 17.04 -4.05 13.79
CA VAL A 92 17.83 -3.41 14.83
C VAL A 92 16.89 -2.95 15.94
N GLU A 93 17.14 -3.42 17.16
CA GLU A 93 16.37 -3.01 18.33
C GLU A 93 16.93 -1.69 18.89
N HIS A 94 16.03 -0.76 19.14
CA HIS A 94 16.31 0.46 19.88
C HIS A 94 15.39 0.56 21.09
N ARG A 95 15.89 1.11 22.19
CA ARG A 95 15.09 1.44 23.37
C ARG A 95 14.77 2.92 23.38
N ARG A 96 13.48 3.26 23.46
CA ARG A 96 13.01 4.62 23.68
C ARG A 96 12.28 4.67 25.02
N GLY A 97 13.01 5.03 26.08
CA GLY A 97 12.51 4.89 27.44
C GLY A 97 12.24 3.43 27.81
N ARG A 98 11.00 3.12 28.17
CA ARG A 98 10.56 1.74 28.46
C ARG A 98 10.07 0.97 27.22
N ALA A 99 9.87 1.65 26.10
CA ALA A 99 9.37 1.04 24.88
C ALA A 99 10.54 0.46 24.05
N ARG A 100 10.31 -0.74 23.52
CA ARG A 100 11.15 -1.38 22.51
C ARG A 100 10.65 -0.96 21.13
N VAL A 101 11.53 -0.39 20.32
CA VAL A 101 11.25 0.06 18.96
C VAL A 101 12.19 -0.65 17.99
N TRP A 102 11.63 -1.30 16.99
CA TRP A 102 12.41 -1.95 15.95
C TRP A 102 12.64 -1.04 14.76
N HIS A 103 13.84 -1.11 14.19
CA HIS A 103 14.18 -0.52 12.91
C HIS A 103 14.42 -1.62 11.88
N ILE A 104 13.91 -1.42 10.68
CA ILE A 104 14.29 -2.23 9.52
C ILE A 104 15.42 -1.49 8.81
N VAL A 105 16.58 -2.13 8.69
CA VAL A 105 17.77 -1.59 8.01
C VAL A 105 18.19 -2.59 6.94
N ILE A 106 18.15 -2.17 5.66
CA ILE A 106 18.57 -3.01 4.53
C ILE A 106 19.69 -2.28 3.81
N PRO A 107 20.93 -2.83 3.78
CA PRO A 107 22.04 -2.23 3.05
C PRO A 107 21.75 -2.08 1.56
N GLY A 108 22.37 -1.08 0.92
CA GLY A 108 22.13 -0.77 -0.50
C GLY A 108 22.38 -1.95 -1.44
N GLU A 109 23.40 -2.76 -1.16
CA GLU A 109 23.72 -3.98 -1.93
C GLU A 109 22.58 -5.01 -1.97
N ASN A 110 21.72 -5.01 -0.94
CA ASN A 110 20.56 -5.90 -0.83
C ASN A 110 19.29 -5.30 -1.46
N THR A 111 19.37 -4.10 -2.01
CA THR A 111 18.22 -3.43 -2.64
C THR A 111 18.36 -3.36 -4.17
N LYS A 112 17.25 -3.50 -4.90
CA LYS A 112 17.24 -3.47 -6.37
C LYS A 112 17.82 -2.19 -6.99
N ASN A 113 17.75 -1.07 -6.27
CA ASN A 113 18.17 0.25 -6.76
C ASN A 113 19.50 0.73 -6.18
N GLY A 114 20.16 -0.09 -5.35
CA GLY A 114 21.43 0.23 -4.72
C GLY A 114 21.33 1.28 -3.59
N ALA A 115 20.13 1.77 -3.26
CA ALA A 115 19.95 2.72 -2.17
C ALA A 115 19.64 1.97 -0.87
N PRO A 116 20.28 2.29 0.27
CA PRO A 116 19.94 1.69 1.54
C PRO A 116 18.50 2.03 1.93
N PHE A 117 17.90 1.15 2.71
CA PHE A 117 16.56 1.36 3.24
C PHE A 117 16.62 1.31 4.77
N GLU A 118 16.11 2.35 5.41
CA GLU A 118 15.98 2.42 6.85
C GLU A 118 14.60 2.90 7.24
N LYS A 119 13.99 2.24 8.23
CA LYS A 119 12.65 2.57 8.72
C LYS A 119 12.50 2.22 10.20
N ALA A 120 12.32 3.23 11.04
CA ALA A 120 11.82 3.04 12.39
C ALA A 120 10.36 2.58 12.35
N LEU A 121 10.04 1.49 13.02
CA LEU A 121 8.66 1.02 13.18
C LEU A 121 7.99 1.78 14.33
N SER A 122 6.67 1.97 14.25
CA SER A 122 5.90 2.48 15.39
C SER A 122 5.91 1.47 16.54
N GLU A 123 5.64 1.93 17.76
CA GLU A 123 5.54 1.06 18.94
C GLU A 123 4.53 -0.07 18.74
N ASP A 124 3.36 0.22 18.12
CA ASP A 124 2.36 -0.81 17.82
C ASP A 124 2.89 -1.87 16.86
N THR A 125 3.59 -1.45 15.80
CA THR A 125 4.19 -2.40 14.84
C THR A 125 5.33 -3.19 15.49
N SER A 126 6.11 -2.55 16.35
CA SER A 126 7.18 -3.20 17.11
C SER A 126 6.64 -4.24 18.08
N ARG A 127 5.51 -3.96 18.75
CA ARG A 127 4.83 -4.96 19.61
C ARG A 127 4.34 -6.18 18.83
N LEU A 128 3.76 -5.96 17.63
CA LEU A 128 3.35 -7.09 16.77
C LEU A 128 4.55 -7.92 16.34
N LEU A 129 5.66 -7.28 15.99
CA LEU A 129 6.91 -7.95 15.63
C LEU A 129 7.48 -8.74 16.80
N ASP A 130 7.56 -8.16 18.00
CA ASP A 130 8.01 -8.85 19.22
C ASP A 130 7.15 -10.08 19.52
N THR A 131 5.85 -9.93 19.46
CA THR A 131 4.91 -11.03 19.71
C THR A 131 5.11 -12.16 18.70
N TYR A 132 5.27 -11.82 17.42
CA TYR A 132 5.54 -12.81 16.38
C TYR A 132 6.87 -13.53 16.61
N LEU A 133 7.96 -12.80 16.88
CA LEU A 133 9.28 -13.37 17.09
C LEU A 133 9.31 -14.32 18.30
N ARG A 134 8.66 -13.94 19.39
CA ARG A 134 8.69 -14.68 20.65
C ARG A 134 7.77 -15.91 20.64
N ILE A 135 6.58 -15.82 20.03
CA ILE A 135 5.53 -16.84 20.19
C ILE A 135 5.35 -17.67 18.90
N TYR A 136 5.30 -17.05 17.75
CA TYR A 136 4.79 -17.70 16.54
C TYR A 136 5.86 -18.17 15.56
N ARG A 137 7.02 -17.46 15.52
CA ARG A 137 8.03 -17.73 14.50
C ARG A 137 8.60 -19.16 14.56
N SER A 138 8.85 -19.68 15.76
CA SER A 138 9.34 -21.05 15.97
C SER A 138 8.34 -22.13 15.57
N GLN A 139 7.05 -21.80 15.52
CA GLN A 139 5.99 -22.73 15.15
C GLN A 139 5.77 -22.81 13.62
N ILE A 140 6.34 -21.88 12.85
CA ILE A 140 6.33 -21.92 11.38
C ILE A 140 7.30 -22.97 10.83
N SER A 141 8.44 -23.14 11.50
CA SER A 141 9.49 -24.04 11.11
C SER A 141 10.27 -24.48 12.35
N ALA A 142 10.58 -25.76 12.46
CA ALA A 142 11.42 -26.28 13.55
C ALA A 142 12.82 -25.66 13.53
N SER A 143 13.31 -25.23 12.37
CA SER A 143 14.57 -24.52 12.19
C SER A 143 14.36 -23.23 11.40
N PRO A 144 13.84 -22.15 12.04
CA PRO A 144 13.51 -20.92 11.34
C PRO A 144 14.75 -20.18 10.80
N GLY A 145 15.96 -20.56 11.21
CA GLY A 145 17.21 -19.93 10.79
C GLY A 145 17.22 -18.44 11.07
N GLN A 146 17.87 -17.68 10.19
CA GLN A 146 17.98 -16.22 10.29
C GLN A 146 16.76 -15.46 9.75
N TRP A 147 15.88 -16.12 8.98
CA TRP A 147 14.82 -15.44 8.24
C TRP A 147 13.68 -14.96 9.13
N LEU A 148 13.24 -13.71 8.93
CA LEU A 148 12.05 -13.20 9.62
C LEU A 148 10.81 -14.00 9.23
N PHE A 149 10.67 -14.34 7.94
CA PHE A 149 9.60 -15.17 7.40
C PHE A 149 10.15 -16.52 6.92
N PRO A 150 10.36 -17.48 7.84
CA PRO A 150 10.96 -18.75 7.48
C PRO A 150 10.03 -19.58 6.58
N GLY A 151 10.63 -20.22 5.58
CA GLY A 151 9.99 -21.26 4.77
C GLY A 151 10.23 -22.65 5.34
N PRO A 152 9.70 -23.68 4.71
CA PRO A 152 9.91 -25.07 5.14
C PRO A 152 11.41 -25.48 5.15
N THR A 153 12.20 -24.94 4.22
CA THR A 153 13.61 -25.29 4.00
C THR A 153 14.55 -24.08 4.07
N GLY A 154 14.17 -23.02 4.78
CA GLY A 154 14.95 -21.78 4.91
C GLY A 154 14.23 -20.54 4.40
N ARG A 155 14.85 -19.75 3.50
CA ARG A 155 14.22 -18.56 2.92
C ARG A 155 12.98 -18.92 2.11
N ARG A 156 11.89 -18.15 2.28
CA ARG A 156 10.72 -18.30 1.41
C ARG A 156 11.00 -17.81 -0.01
N SER A 157 10.38 -18.47 -0.97
CA SER A 157 10.34 -17.98 -2.35
C SER A 157 9.34 -16.81 -2.47
N THR A 158 9.72 -15.77 -3.20
CA THR A 158 8.95 -14.50 -3.32
C THR A 158 7.57 -14.72 -3.93
N VAL A 159 7.46 -15.49 -5.01
CA VAL A 159 6.19 -15.68 -5.74
C VAL A 159 5.18 -16.47 -4.91
N PRO A 160 5.49 -17.66 -4.35
CA PRO A 160 4.56 -18.37 -3.48
C PRO A 160 4.14 -17.56 -2.25
N PHE A 161 5.08 -16.83 -1.62
CA PHE A 161 4.75 -16.03 -0.44
C PHE A 161 3.84 -14.85 -0.79
N SER A 162 4.09 -14.17 -1.91
CA SER A 162 3.21 -13.12 -2.43
C SER A 162 1.79 -13.64 -2.71
N SER A 163 1.68 -14.86 -3.23
CA SER A 163 0.39 -15.52 -3.45
C SER A 163 -0.34 -15.81 -2.14
N LEU A 164 0.38 -16.29 -1.11
CA LEU A 164 -0.20 -16.52 0.22
C LEU A 164 -0.73 -15.22 0.83
N ILE A 165 0.04 -14.13 0.77
CA ILE A 165 -0.39 -12.80 1.26
C ILE A 165 -1.64 -12.34 0.51
N THR A 166 -1.68 -12.49 -0.83
CA THR A 166 -2.84 -12.11 -1.65
C THR A 166 -4.10 -12.88 -1.23
N LYS A 167 -4.00 -14.20 -1.11
CA LYS A 167 -5.12 -15.06 -0.70
C LYS A 167 -5.55 -14.75 0.74
N PHE A 168 -4.61 -14.49 1.64
CA PHE A 168 -4.88 -14.14 3.02
C PHE A 168 -5.66 -12.83 3.13
N VAL A 169 -5.22 -11.75 2.46
CA VAL A 169 -5.93 -10.47 2.45
C VAL A 169 -7.35 -10.64 1.91
N GLN A 170 -7.51 -11.36 0.80
CA GLN A 170 -8.81 -11.61 0.19
C GLN A 170 -9.73 -12.38 1.13
N ARG A 171 -9.26 -13.45 1.76
CA ARG A 171 -10.05 -14.25 2.70
C ARG A 171 -10.49 -13.45 3.93
N GLU A 172 -9.60 -12.65 4.48
CA GLU A 172 -9.85 -11.93 5.74
C GLU A 172 -10.65 -10.63 5.56
N THR A 173 -10.63 -10.03 4.35
CA THR A 173 -11.22 -8.70 4.11
C THR A 173 -12.11 -8.59 2.88
N GLY A 174 -12.14 -9.60 2.01
CA GLY A 174 -12.78 -9.53 0.70
C GLY A 174 -12.01 -8.72 -0.35
N ILE A 175 -10.92 -8.04 0.04
CA ILE A 175 -10.18 -7.14 -0.84
C ILE A 175 -9.23 -7.92 -1.73
N ILE A 176 -9.32 -7.68 -3.04
CA ILE A 176 -8.45 -8.32 -4.04
C ILE A 176 -7.25 -7.42 -4.32
N MET A 177 -6.08 -7.83 -3.86
CA MET A 177 -4.83 -7.10 -4.14
C MET A 177 -3.64 -8.05 -4.22
N ASN A 178 -2.58 -7.62 -4.89
CA ASN A 178 -1.29 -8.31 -4.91
C ASN A 178 -0.24 -7.51 -4.13
N VAL A 179 0.88 -8.15 -3.80
CA VAL A 179 1.94 -7.51 -2.99
C VAL A 179 2.51 -6.25 -3.63
N HIS A 180 2.56 -6.17 -4.97
CA HIS A 180 3.04 -4.96 -5.64
C HIS A 180 2.14 -3.74 -5.40
N LEU A 181 0.83 -3.95 -5.22
CA LEU A 181 -0.12 -2.87 -4.97
C LEU A 181 0.08 -2.16 -3.63
N PHE A 182 0.74 -2.79 -2.64
CA PHE A 182 1.09 -2.10 -1.39
C PHE A 182 1.93 -0.84 -1.63
N ARG A 183 2.81 -0.86 -2.63
CA ARG A 183 3.60 0.32 -3.00
C ARG A 183 2.75 1.43 -3.63
N HIS A 184 1.73 1.05 -4.38
CA HIS A 184 0.76 2.02 -4.93
C HIS A 184 -0.19 2.56 -3.86
N LEU A 185 -0.47 1.80 -2.78
CA LEU A 185 -1.24 2.30 -1.65
C LEU A 185 -0.57 3.47 -0.95
N VAL A 186 0.78 3.55 -0.94
CA VAL A 186 1.49 4.72 -0.39
C VAL A 186 1.05 5.98 -1.13
N SER A 187 1.10 5.97 -2.46
CA SER A 187 0.66 7.12 -3.27
C SER A 187 -0.81 7.46 -3.02
N LYS A 188 -1.68 6.43 -2.95
CA LYS A 188 -3.12 6.62 -2.75
C LYS A 188 -3.45 7.15 -1.35
N PHE A 189 -2.88 6.56 -0.29
CA PHE A 189 -3.20 6.94 1.08
C PHE A 189 -2.54 8.24 1.49
N HIS A 190 -1.25 8.42 1.16
CA HIS A 190 -0.55 9.67 1.45
C HIS A 190 -1.14 10.82 0.64
N GLY A 191 -1.35 10.62 -0.66
CA GLY A 191 -1.92 11.63 -1.54
C GLY A 191 -3.34 12.08 -1.16
N LYS A 192 -4.11 11.23 -0.47
CA LYS A 192 -5.44 11.60 0.04
C LYS A 192 -5.36 12.67 1.14
N LEU A 193 -4.37 12.60 2.02
CA LEU A 193 -4.20 13.53 3.14
C LEU A 193 -3.24 14.68 2.80
N HIS A 194 -2.28 14.42 1.91
CA HIS A 194 -1.20 15.34 1.54
C HIS A 194 -1.08 15.44 0.00
N PRO A 195 -2.02 16.10 -0.67
CA PRO A 195 -2.17 16.02 -2.13
C PRO A 195 -1.01 16.62 -2.93
N ASN A 196 -0.13 17.39 -2.34
CA ASN A 196 1.00 18.02 -3.02
C ASN A 196 2.37 17.46 -2.59
N ASP A 197 2.40 16.48 -1.67
CA ASP A 197 3.63 15.96 -1.11
C ASP A 197 4.13 14.71 -1.88
N ILE A 198 4.53 14.93 -3.12
CA ILE A 198 5.09 13.90 -4.01
C ILE A 198 6.47 13.45 -3.51
N GLU A 199 7.24 14.37 -2.90
CA GLU A 199 8.61 14.08 -2.47
C GLU A 199 8.63 13.04 -1.33
N THR A 200 7.74 13.14 -0.37
CA THR A 200 7.61 12.12 0.68
C THR A 200 7.28 10.74 0.08
N VAL A 201 6.35 10.68 -0.88
CA VAL A 201 6.04 9.42 -1.59
C VAL A 201 7.26 8.88 -2.33
N ARG A 202 8.01 9.75 -3.02
CA ARG A 202 9.25 9.38 -3.73
C ARG A 202 10.27 8.75 -2.79
N ARG A 203 10.50 9.37 -1.64
CA ARG A 203 11.43 8.87 -0.61
C ARG A 203 10.99 7.53 -0.03
N ILE A 204 9.71 7.40 0.36
CA ILE A 204 9.16 6.13 0.89
C ILE A 204 9.33 5.00 -0.12
N LEU A 205 9.06 5.27 -1.41
CA LEU A 205 9.17 4.27 -2.47
C LEU A 205 10.60 4.03 -2.93
N GLY A 206 11.57 4.87 -2.54
CA GLY A 206 12.95 4.80 -3.01
C GLY A 206 13.05 4.94 -4.52
N HIS A 207 12.26 5.85 -5.12
CA HIS A 207 12.35 6.13 -6.55
C HIS A 207 13.48 7.11 -6.83
N LYS A 208 14.34 6.77 -7.80
CA LYS A 208 15.43 7.65 -8.23
C LYS A 208 14.94 8.91 -8.96
N SER A 209 13.77 8.82 -9.61
CA SER A 209 13.18 9.92 -10.40
C SER A 209 11.80 10.30 -9.90
N SER A 210 11.56 11.61 -9.79
CA SER A 210 10.22 12.16 -9.47
C SER A 210 9.20 11.83 -10.57
N ALA A 211 9.61 11.67 -11.84
CA ALA A 211 8.72 11.30 -12.94
C ALA A 211 8.03 9.93 -12.70
N THR A 212 8.74 8.95 -12.12
CA THR A 212 8.15 7.64 -11.78
C THR A 212 7.09 7.76 -10.68
N THR A 213 7.36 8.61 -9.69
CA THR A 213 6.43 8.86 -8.59
C THR A 213 5.23 9.67 -9.07
N LEU A 214 5.47 10.71 -9.85
CA LEU A 214 4.44 11.59 -10.39
C LEU A 214 3.41 10.80 -11.21
N ARG A 215 3.87 9.87 -12.06
CA ARG A 215 2.98 9.02 -12.83
C ARG A 215 2.05 8.19 -11.95
N SER A 216 2.58 7.47 -10.97
CA SER A 216 1.79 6.69 -10.01
C SER A 216 0.84 7.58 -9.20
N TYR A 217 1.23 8.81 -8.96
CA TYR A 217 0.49 9.80 -8.19
C TYR A 217 -0.65 10.42 -9.02
N THR A 218 -0.41 10.78 -10.29
CA THR A 218 -1.41 11.40 -11.16
C THR A 218 -2.50 10.45 -11.61
N GLU A 219 -2.18 9.15 -11.80
CA GLU A 219 -3.17 8.13 -12.15
C GLU A 219 -4.28 7.97 -11.10
N HIS A 220 -4.02 8.35 -9.84
CA HIS A 220 -5.01 8.31 -8.75
C HIS A 220 -5.72 9.65 -8.53
N ARG A 221 -5.21 10.74 -9.09
CA ARG A 221 -5.71 12.10 -8.83
C ARG A 221 -6.80 12.57 -9.78
N ALA A 222 -6.96 11.94 -10.93
CA ALA A 222 -8.02 12.34 -11.85
C ALA A 222 -9.40 12.25 -11.18
N ASP A 223 -9.70 11.11 -10.54
CA ASP A 223 -10.95 10.91 -9.81
C ASP A 223 -11.11 11.92 -8.63
N GLU A 224 -10.03 12.21 -7.92
CA GLU A 224 -10.01 13.18 -6.82
C GLU A 224 -10.19 14.62 -7.33
N ALA A 225 -9.59 14.97 -8.47
CA ALA A 225 -9.76 16.29 -9.08
C ALA A 225 -11.20 16.51 -9.54
N PHE A 226 -11.83 15.52 -10.17
CA PHE A 226 -13.24 15.60 -10.55
C PHE A 226 -14.13 15.71 -9.32
N ARG A 227 -13.92 14.95 -8.28
CA ARG A 227 -14.69 15.05 -7.04
C ARG A 227 -14.62 16.45 -6.42
N ARG A 228 -13.44 17.07 -6.36
CA ARG A 228 -13.28 18.46 -5.88
C ARG A 228 -13.98 19.47 -6.79
N TYR A 229 -13.95 19.21 -8.08
CA TYR A 229 -14.69 20.06 -9.02
C TYR A 229 -16.20 19.94 -8.82
N ASP A 230 -16.72 18.72 -8.63
CA ASP A 230 -18.13 18.49 -8.31
C ASP A 230 -18.54 19.18 -7.01
N GLU A 231 -17.71 19.12 -5.95
CA GLU A 231 -17.91 19.85 -4.69
C GLU A 231 -17.95 21.37 -4.93
N THR A 232 -17.08 21.90 -5.80
CA THR A 232 -17.06 23.31 -6.19
C THR A 232 -18.36 23.69 -6.93
N ILE A 233 -18.78 22.85 -7.90
CA ILE A 233 -20.03 23.09 -8.64
C ILE A 233 -21.24 23.04 -7.70
N ALA A 234 -21.28 22.09 -6.77
CA ALA A 234 -22.35 22.02 -5.77
C ALA A 234 -22.43 23.30 -4.93
N THR A 235 -21.27 23.78 -4.44
CA THR A 235 -21.20 25.04 -3.67
C THR A 235 -21.72 26.24 -4.48
N LEU A 236 -21.24 26.40 -5.72
CA LEU A 236 -21.68 27.50 -6.61
C LEU A 236 -23.17 27.39 -6.95
N THR A 237 -23.69 26.17 -7.09
CA THR A 237 -25.13 25.95 -7.34
C THR A 237 -25.95 26.38 -6.14
N ASP A 238 -25.53 26.04 -4.92
CA ASP A 238 -26.20 26.46 -3.69
C ASP A 238 -26.16 27.99 -3.50
N GLU A 239 -25.03 28.61 -3.83
CA GLU A 239 -24.92 30.08 -3.84
C GLU A 239 -25.87 30.69 -4.87
N ALA A 240 -25.91 30.13 -6.09
CA ALA A 240 -26.82 30.61 -7.14
C ALA A 240 -28.30 30.51 -6.76
N ASN A 241 -28.69 29.43 -6.07
CA ASN A 241 -30.05 29.23 -5.59
C ASN A 241 -30.48 30.22 -4.51
N ARG A 242 -29.53 30.83 -3.81
CA ARG A 242 -29.79 31.91 -2.78
C ARG A 242 -29.94 33.28 -3.41
N LEU A 243 -29.54 33.49 -4.66
CA LEU A 243 -29.67 34.76 -5.36
C LEU A 243 -31.10 34.98 -5.84
N PRO A 244 -31.62 36.24 -5.76
CA PRO A 244 -32.94 36.53 -6.31
C PRO A 244 -32.97 36.31 -7.85
N PRO A 245 -34.09 35.86 -8.40
CA PRO A 245 -34.22 35.64 -9.83
C PRO A 245 -33.94 36.89 -10.64
N LYS A 246 -33.12 36.79 -11.67
CA LYS A 246 -32.77 37.91 -12.53
C LYS A 246 -34.04 38.39 -13.24
N LYS A 247 -34.41 39.67 -13.04
CA LYS A 247 -35.56 40.24 -13.71
C LYS A 247 -35.41 40.11 -15.24
N PRO A 248 -36.42 39.65 -15.96
CA PRO A 248 -36.34 39.57 -17.41
C PRO A 248 -36.11 40.96 -17.99
N HIS A 249 -35.14 41.06 -18.91
CA HIS A 249 -34.96 42.31 -19.69
C HIS A 249 -36.25 42.62 -20.41
N GLY A 250 -36.89 43.74 -20.03
CA GLY A 250 -38.09 44.24 -20.72
C GLY A 250 -37.76 44.41 -22.20
N ARG A 251 -38.58 43.79 -23.07
CA ARG A 251 -38.59 44.11 -24.50
C ARG A 251 -38.89 45.61 -24.64
N ARG A 252 -37.92 46.37 -25.12
CA ARG A 252 -38.18 47.72 -25.61
C ARG A 252 -39.20 47.59 -26.71
N GLY A 253 -40.38 48.13 -26.44
CA GLY A 253 -41.43 48.28 -27.48
C GLY A 253 -40.87 49.06 -28.64
N GLY A 254 -40.89 48.48 -29.81
CA GLY A 254 -40.60 49.20 -31.03
C GLY A 254 -41.74 50.18 -31.33
N ASP A 255 -41.43 51.48 -31.26
CA ASP A 255 -42.28 52.51 -31.82
C ASP A 255 -42.43 52.27 -33.31
N ARG A 256 -43.68 51.97 -33.74
CA ARG A 256 -44.09 52.11 -35.13
C ARG A 256 -44.60 53.53 -35.28
N LYS A 257 -43.93 54.30 -36.08
CA LYS A 257 -44.50 55.38 -36.89
C LYS A 257 -44.25 55.10 -38.34
#